data_524809edd4bf81b28b5ee8fb1cc8449b
#
_entry.id   524809edd4bf81b28b5ee8fb1cc8449b
#
_cell.length_a   1.000
_cell.length_b   1.000
_cell.length_c   1.000
_cell.angle_alpha   90.00
_cell.angle_beta   90.00
_cell.angle_gamma   90.00
#
_symmetry.space_group_name_H-M   'P 1'
#
loop_
_entity.id
_entity.type
_entity.pdbx_description
1 polymer ?
#
loop_
_entity_poly.entity_id
_entity_poly.type
_entity_poly.pdbx_seq_one_letter_code
_entity_poly.pdbx_strand_id
1 'polypeptide(L)'
;MFIVIVTAVILSPIFLVIWTTNIHKQDSTPDFFVGVEYAIANNRVEDAKALVDRVKNFTNLFVVDSLGITLDKQNLDEVCGYVYDSGLYFVVFFITPVEIENSQRVFRYNYYPHLWIADAKEKYGNKLLGVYTQDEPGGNQLDSGTFQLVEEAKDQAEATEMFVDLLYGDITYYLSAKEYENKDITVLTSDYGLYWYDYKAEYDTVLVEFAWNHSRPLNVALCRGAANIQNKDWGVMVTWTYNQPPYIVSGPELYEDLSTAYLNGAKYTVIFDHPETEYSDYGILTEEHFDALEQFWNYINDNPRKHGTIKGETVYVLPENFGFGFRRAKDNIWGLWSADTDVRVEKIWNDANQLIDELGFNLDIVYCDPEFNVDLQRHYKRVIFWNETGGSH
;
A
#
# COMPACT_ATOMS: atom_id res chain seq x y z
N MET A 1 -88.90 17.48 -35.36
CA MET A 1 -87.85 16.51 -35.64
C MET A 1 -86.56 16.96 -34.84
N PHE A 2 -86.43 16.44 -33.62
CA PHE A 2 -85.29 16.78 -32.75
C PHE A 2 -84.26 15.69 -32.88
N ILE A 3 -83.09 16.03 -33.31
CA ILE A 3 -81.90 15.15 -33.34
C ILE A 3 -81.18 15.29 -32.02
N VAL A 4 -81.11 14.24 -31.21
CA VAL A 4 -80.34 14.15 -30.00
C VAL A 4 -78.94 13.58 -30.37
N ILE A 5 -77.91 14.38 -30.23
CA ILE A 5 -76.54 13.96 -30.38
C ILE A 5 -76.06 13.47 -29.01
N VAL A 6 -75.86 12.16 -28.90
CA VAL A 6 -75.24 11.53 -27.72
C VAL A 6 -73.71 11.58 -27.92
N THR A 7 -73.05 12.41 -27.18
CA THR A 7 -71.57 12.43 -27.11
C THR A 7 -71.10 11.41 -26.08
N ALA A 8 -70.55 10.30 -26.57
CA ALA A 8 -69.86 9.31 -25.71
C ALA A 8 -68.49 9.84 -25.32
N VAL A 9 -68.32 10.13 -24.05
CA VAL A 9 -66.99 10.44 -23.48
C VAL A 9 -66.29 9.12 -23.18
N ILE A 10 -65.28 8.79 -23.94
CA ILE A 10 -64.40 7.65 -23.69
C ILE A 10 -63.35 8.11 -22.66
N LEU A 11 -63.51 7.67 -21.41
CA LEU A 11 -62.50 7.78 -20.38
C LEU A 11 -61.45 6.69 -20.65
N SER A 12 -60.33 7.09 -21.25
CA SER A 12 -59.13 6.26 -21.34
C SER A 12 -58.34 6.30 -20.02
N PRO A 13 -58.12 5.18 -19.33
CA PRO A 13 -57.21 5.19 -18.15
C PRO A 13 -55.79 5.36 -18.63
N ILE A 14 -55.22 6.54 -18.36
CA ILE A 14 -53.79 6.75 -18.48
C ILE A 14 -53.13 5.94 -17.40
N PHE A 15 -52.59 4.76 -17.73
CA PHE A 15 -51.66 4.03 -16.89
C PHE A 15 -50.33 4.82 -16.84
N LEU A 16 -50.15 5.56 -15.77
CA LEU A 16 -48.87 6.16 -15.43
C LEU A 16 -47.91 5.02 -15.04
N VAL A 17 -47.17 4.48 -16.01
CA VAL A 17 -46.06 3.56 -15.74
C VAL A 17 -44.95 4.42 -15.13
N ILE A 18 -44.88 4.46 -13.80
CA ILE A 18 -43.74 5.00 -13.09
C ILE A 18 -42.59 4.00 -13.31
N TRP A 19 -41.77 4.25 -14.29
CA TRP A 19 -40.45 3.63 -14.37
C TRP A 19 -39.63 4.20 -13.21
N THR A 20 -39.61 3.48 -12.09
CA THR A 20 -38.51 3.64 -11.13
C THR A 20 -37.25 3.15 -11.83
N THR A 21 -36.57 4.05 -12.52
CA THR A 21 -35.18 3.82 -12.84
C THR A 21 -34.48 3.67 -11.50
N ASN A 22 -34.24 2.44 -11.08
CA ASN A 22 -33.12 2.16 -10.18
C ASN A 22 -31.88 2.64 -10.93
N ILE A 23 -31.57 3.92 -10.76
CA ILE A 23 -30.23 4.40 -10.98
C ILE A 23 -29.43 3.61 -9.94
N HIS A 24 -28.85 2.48 -10.34
CA HIS A 24 -27.70 1.97 -9.66
C HIS A 24 -26.73 3.15 -9.66
N LYS A 25 -26.63 3.84 -8.53
CA LYS A 25 -25.46 4.64 -8.24
C LYS A 25 -24.32 3.65 -8.45
N GLN A 26 -23.62 3.81 -9.54
CA GLN A 26 -22.35 3.14 -9.73
C GLN A 26 -21.53 3.66 -8.55
N ASP A 27 -21.39 2.85 -7.51
CA ASP A 27 -20.62 3.22 -6.34
C ASP A 27 -19.21 3.52 -6.87
N SER A 28 -18.91 4.82 -6.93
CA SER A 28 -17.56 5.24 -7.32
C SER A 28 -16.59 4.63 -6.31
N THR A 29 -15.55 4.00 -6.80
CA THR A 29 -14.47 3.48 -5.95
C THR A 29 -14.00 4.62 -5.03
N PRO A 30 -13.87 4.37 -3.71
CA PRO A 30 -13.41 5.39 -2.77
C PRO A 30 -12.04 5.96 -3.18
N ASP A 31 -11.83 7.24 -2.91
CA ASP A 31 -10.53 7.89 -3.10
C ASP A 31 -9.50 7.51 -2.03
N PHE A 32 -9.98 6.96 -0.91
CA PHE A 32 -9.16 6.56 0.23
C PHE A 32 -9.66 5.25 0.84
N PHE A 33 -8.71 4.37 1.16
CA PHE A 33 -8.96 3.07 1.76
C PHE A 33 -8.31 2.99 3.14
N VAL A 34 -9.09 2.55 4.12
CA VAL A 34 -8.60 2.27 5.47
C VAL A 34 -9.06 0.89 5.90
N GLY A 35 -8.14 0.09 6.43
CA GLY A 35 -8.45 -1.29 6.79
C GLY A 35 -7.43 -1.93 7.71
N VAL A 36 -7.63 -3.22 7.91
CA VAL A 36 -6.79 -4.08 8.72
C VAL A 36 -6.28 -5.23 7.86
N GLU A 37 -5.05 -5.62 8.11
CA GLU A 37 -4.43 -6.79 7.53
C GLU A 37 -4.51 -7.96 8.52
N TYR A 38 -4.94 -9.11 8.02
CA TYR A 38 -4.90 -10.37 8.74
C TYR A 38 -3.69 -11.16 8.25
N ALA A 39 -2.56 -11.03 8.96
CA ALA A 39 -1.26 -11.51 8.51
C ALA A 39 -0.81 -12.78 9.23
N ILE A 40 0.08 -13.53 8.56
CA ILE A 40 0.94 -14.60 9.11
C ILE A 40 0.18 -15.64 9.98
N ALA A 41 -1.10 -15.85 9.76
CA ALA A 41 -1.87 -16.85 10.52
C ALA A 41 -1.80 -18.21 9.85
N ASN A 42 -1.74 -19.26 10.66
CA ASN A 42 -2.09 -20.60 10.21
C ASN A 42 -3.59 -20.65 9.85
N ASN A 43 -4.06 -21.72 9.26
CA ASN A 43 -5.40 -21.93 8.74
C ASN A 43 -6.53 -21.59 9.77
N ARG A 44 -6.77 -20.30 10.01
CA ARG A 44 -7.74 -19.77 10.98
C ARG A 44 -8.80 -18.92 10.27
N VAL A 45 -9.58 -19.56 9.38
CA VAL A 45 -10.63 -18.92 8.59
C VAL A 45 -11.66 -18.20 9.48
N GLU A 46 -12.07 -18.83 10.59
CA GLU A 46 -13.07 -18.25 11.49
C GLU A 46 -12.54 -17.02 12.25
N ASP A 47 -11.24 -16.98 12.55
CA ASP A 47 -10.64 -15.81 13.20
C ASP A 47 -10.54 -14.63 12.22
N ALA A 48 -10.22 -14.90 10.94
CA ALA A 48 -10.26 -13.87 9.89
C ALA A 48 -11.66 -13.28 9.75
N LYS A 49 -12.71 -14.13 9.76
CA LYS A 49 -14.10 -13.67 9.73
C LYS A 49 -14.47 -12.86 10.98
N ALA A 50 -14.00 -13.30 12.17
CA ALA A 50 -14.24 -12.56 13.41
C ALA A 50 -13.62 -11.16 13.37
N LEU A 51 -12.39 -11.02 12.82
CA LEU A 51 -11.77 -9.72 12.62
C LEU A 51 -12.54 -8.87 11.60
N VAL A 52 -13.02 -9.46 10.49
CA VAL A 52 -13.91 -8.77 9.55
C VAL A 52 -15.14 -8.24 10.26
N ASP A 53 -15.81 -9.07 11.08
CA ASP A 53 -17.00 -8.66 11.83
C ASP A 53 -16.71 -7.53 12.81
N ARG A 54 -15.52 -7.52 13.41
CA ARG A 54 -15.08 -6.47 14.33
C ARG A 54 -14.91 -5.12 13.66
N VAL A 55 -14.36 -5.09 12.41
CA VAL A 55 -13.93 -3.85 11.77
C VAL A 55 -14.83 -3.34 10.64
N LYS A 56 -15.70 -4.16 10.06
CA LYS A 56 -16.49 -3.84 8.85
C LYS A 56 -17.35 -2.57 8.92
N ASN A 57 -17.69 -2.09 10.11
CA ASN A 57 -18.52 -0.89 10.30
C ASN A 57 -17.72 0.42 10.30
N PHE A 58 -16.41 0.33 10.43
CA PHE A 58 -15.51 1.49 10.50
C PHE A 58 -14.22 1.31 9.70
N THR A 59 -14.31 0.49 8.65
CA THR A 59 -13.30 0.34 7.60
C THR A 59 -13.98 0.16 6.24
N ASN A 60 -13.22 0.27 5.16
CA ASN A 60 -13.68 -0.09 3.82
C ASN A 60 -12.72 -1.05 3.09
N LEU A 61 -11.64 -1.48 3.75
CA LEU A 61 -10.61 -2.37 3.21
C LEU A 61 -10.33 -3.51 4.19
N PHE A 62 -10.02 -4.69 3.66
CA PHE A 62 -9.45 -5.81 4.40
C PHE A 62 -8.33 -6.45 3.59
N VAL A 63 -7.18 -6.71 4.21
CA VAL A 63 -6.05 -7.37 3.57
C VAL A 63 -5.95 -8.80 4.07
N VAL A 64 -6.03 -9.77 3.15
CA VAL A 64 -5.93 -11.20 3.45
C VAL A 64 -4.48 -11.63 3.23
N ASP A 65 -3.70 -11.67 4.29
CA ASP A 65 -2.26 -12.01 4.27
C ASP A 65 -1.94 -13.21 5.18
N SER A 66 -2.75 -14.21 5.20
CA SER A 66 -2.47 -15.46 5.92
C SER A 66 -2.09 -16.56 4.95
N LEU A 67 -0.87 -17.07 5.02
CA LEU A 67 -0.42 -18.20 4.19
C LEU A 67 -1.29 -19.43 4.37
N GLY A 68 -1.78 -19.70 5.58
CA GLY A 68 -2.73 -20.79 5.85
C GLY A 68 -4.07 -20.64 5.13
N ILE A 69 -4.41 -19.41 4.70
CA ILE A 69 -5.60 -19.10 3.90
C ILE A 69 -5.23 -19.04 2.41
N THR A 70 -4.20 -18.27 2.05
CA THR A 70 -3.90 -17.96 0.65
C THR A 70 -3.28 -19.14 -0.12
N LEU A 71 -2.65 -20.12 0.54
CA LEU A 71 -2.13 -21.33 -0.11
C LEU A 71 -3.23 -22.34 -0.44
N ASP A 72 -4.40 -22.25 0.18
CA ASP A 72 -5.55 -23.15 -0.02
C ASP A 72 -6.71 -22.41 -0.68
N LYS A 73 -7.09 -22.84 -1.90
CA LYS A 73 -8.15 -22.19 -2.69
C LYS A 73 -9.48 -22.15 -1.94
N GLN A 74 -9.85 -23.20 -1.23
CA GLN A 74 -11.15 -23.26 -0.55
C GLN A 74 -11.22 -22.23 0.59
N ASN A 75 -10.15 -22.14 1.40
CA ASN A 75 -10.06 -21.19 2.49
C ASN A 75 -10.05 -19.75 1.95
N LEU A 76 -9.29 -19.51 0.89
CA LEU A 76 -9.22 -18.19 0.25
C LEU A 76 -10.58 -17.76 -0.32
N ASP A 77 -11.26 -18.66 -1.05
CA ASP A 77 -12.59 -18.39 -1.60
C ASP A 77 -13.61 -18.10 -0.48
N GLU A 78 -13.49 -18.79 0.65
CA GLU A 78 -14.39 -18.63 1.81
C GLU A 78 -14.16 -17.28 2.49
N VAL A 79 -12.90 -16.92 2.78
CA VAL A 79 -12.57 -15.63 3.42
C VAL A 79 -12.89 -14.46 2.50
N CYS A 80 -12.45 -14.51 1.23
CA CYS A 80 -12.73 -13.44 0.26
C CYS A 80 -14.23 -13.26 0.01
N GLY A 81 -14.98 -14.37 -0.04
CA GLY A 81 -16.45 -14.32 -0.12
C GLY A 81 -17.07 -13.62 1.08
N TYR A 82 -16.59 -13.91 2.28
CA TYR A 82 -17.10 -13.30 3.51
C TYR A 82 -16.79 -11.79 3.58
N VAL A 83 -15.55 -11.39 3.18
CA VAL A 83 -15.15 -9.98 3.09
C VAL A 83 -16.04 -9.22 2.09
N TYR A 84 -16.26 -9.82 0.91
CA TYR A 84 -17.12 -9.25 -0.13
C TYR A 84 -18.56 -9.08 0.35
N ASP A 85 -19.15 -10.11 0.97
CA ASP A 85 -20.52 -10.08 1.49
C ASP A 85 -20.68 -9.09 2.65
N SER A 86 -19.57 -8.79 3.36
CA SER A 86 -19.51 -7.74 4.38
C SER A 86 -19.42 -6.33 3.79
N GLY A 87 -19.35 -6.18 2.45
CA GLY A 87 -19.33 -4.90 1.75
C GLY A 87 -17.95 -4.25 1.63
N LEU A 88 -16.89 -4.89 2.11
CA LEU A 88 -15.53 -4.38 2.08
C LEU A 88 -14.87 -4.54 0.70
N TYR A 89 -13.92 -3.69 0.40
CA TYR A 89 -12.89 -3.91 -0.60
C TYR A 89 -11.80 -4.79 -0.01
N PHE A 90 -11.03 -5.48 -0.85
CA PHE A 90 -9.96 -6.30 -0.33
C PHE A 90 -8.76 -6.41 -1.27
N VAL A 91 -7.62 -6.71 -0.67
CA VAL A 91 -6.35 -7.07 -1.29
C VAL A 91 -5.97 -8.46 -0.77
N VAL A 92 -5.31 -9.26 -1.59
CA VAL A 92 -4.86 -10.60 -1.20
C VAL A 92 -3.35 -10.69 -1.35
N PHE A 93 -2.66 -11.14 -0.30
CA PHE A 93 -1.25 -11.42 -0.34
C PHE A 93 -0.96 -12.76 -1.01
N PHE A 94 -0.02 -12.74 -1.93
CA PHE A 94 0.52 -13.93 -2.56
C PHE A 94 2.03 -13.94 -2.44
N ILE A 95 2.56 -14.96 -1.78
CA ILE A 95 3.99 -15.18 -1.77
C ILE A 95 4.42 -15.76 -3.12
N THR A 96 5.58 -15.32 -3.61
CA THR A 96 6.14 -15.85 -4.86
C THR A 96 6.19 -17.37 -4.83
N PRO A 97 5.65 -18.05 -5.85
CA PRO A 97 5.72 -19.50 -5.95
C PRO A 97 7.15 -19.93 -6.29
N VAL A 98 8.01 -20.05 -5.29
CA VAL A 98 9.37 -20.59 -5.44
C VAL A 98 9.36 -22.05 -5.04
N GLU A 99 9.50 -22.94 -6.00
CA GLU A 99 9.86 -24.33 -5.73
C GLU A 99 11.38 -24.42 -5.61
N ILE A 100 11.85 -24.69 -4.41
CA ILE A 100 13.21 -25.14 -4.21
C ILE A 100 13.12 -26.51 -3.52
N GLU A 101 13.47 -27.60 -4.17
CA GLU A 101 13.59 -28.93 -3.54
C GLU A 101 15.01 -29.14 -2.98
N ASN A 102 15.13 -29.56 -1.76
CA ASN A 102 16.29 -30.01 -0.99
C ASN A 102 17.15 -29.02 -0.23
N SER A 103 16.74 -27.73 -0.06
CA SER A 103 17.32 -26.79 0.90
C SER A 103 16.52 -25.51 1.15
N GLN A 104 15.18 -25.46 1.36
CA GLN A 104 14.29 -24.90 0.46
C GLN A 104 12.99 -24.48 1.01
N ARG A 105 12.48 -23.41 0.55
CA ARG A 105 11.10 -22.97 0.78
C ARG A 105 10.24 -23.46 -0.38
N VAL A 106 9.37 -24.45 -0.15
CA VAL A 106 8.35 -24.86 -1.11
C VAL A 106 7.02 -24.30 -0.64
N PHE A 107 6.57 -23.21 -1.24
CA PHE A 107 5.20 -22.75 -1.07
C PHE A 107 4.34 -23.47 -2.09
N ARG A 108 3.43 -24.31 -1.62
CA ARG A 108 2.57 -25.10 -2.48
C ARG A 108 1.16 -24.55 -2.43
N TYR A 109 0.84 -23.71 -3.40
CA TYR A 109 -0.56 -23.46 -3.71
C TYR A 109 -1.21 -24.75 -4.22
N ASN A 110 -2.43 -25.07 -3.76
CA ASN A 110 -3.21 -26.16 -4.35
C ASN A 110 -4.00 -25.70 -5.60
N TYR A 111 -3.67 -24.54 -6.12
CA TYR A 111 -4.26 -23.91 -7.30
C TYR A 111 -3.21 -22.99 -7.97
N TYR A 112 -3.60 -22.33 -9.07
CA TYR A 112 -2.76 -21.36 -9.76
C TYR A 112 -3.22 -19.93 -9.39
N PRO A 113 -2.43 -19.16 -8.61
CA PRO A 113 -2.81 -17.82 -8.16
C PRO A 113 -3.24 -16.87 -9.29
N HIS A 114 -2.50 -16.82 -10.41
CA HIS A 114 -2.84 -15.96 -11.54
C HIS A 114 -4.20 -16.29 -12.17
N LEU A 115 -4.61 -17.57 -12.20
CA LEU A 115 -5.95 -17.96 -12.67
C LEU A 115 -7.03 -17.61 -11.64
N TRP A 116 -6.72 -17.82 -10.35
CA TRP A 116 -7.62 -17.41 -9.28
C TRP A 116 -7.90 -15.90 -9.30
N ILE A 117 -6.85 -15.09 -9.54
CA ILE A 117 -7.00 -13.62 -9.63
C ILE A 117 -7.97 -13.24 -10.75
N ALA A 118 -7.87 -13.89 -11.92
CA ALA A 118 -8.78 -13.64 -13.04
C ALA A 118 -10.23 -13.99 -12.68
N ASP A 119 -10.46 -15.20 -12.14
CA ASP A 119 -11.79 -15.66 -11.70
C ASP A 119 -12.36 -14.76 -10.60
N ALA A 120 -11.52 -14.36 -9.64
CA ALA A 120 -11.90 -13.50 -8.52
C ALA A 120 -12.27 -12.07 -8.99
N LYS A 121 -11.55 -11.53 -9.99
CA LYS A 121 -11.88 -10.23 -10.57
C LYS A 121 -13.23 -10.26 -11.29
N GLU A 122 -13.53 -11.34 -12.02
CA GLU A 122 -14.84 -11.54 -12.62
C GLU A 122 -15.94 -11.63 -11.54
N LYS A 123 -15.69 -12.39 -10.47
CA LYS A 123 -16.66 -12.64 -9.39
C LYS A 123 -16.90 -11.42 -8.50
N TYR A 124 -15.86 -10.73 -8.09
CA TYR A 124 -15.93 -9.66 -7.09
C TYR A 124 -15.84 -8.24 -7.68
N GLY A 125 -15.51 -8.14 -8.97
CA GLY A 125 -15.41 -6.86 -9.69
C GLY A 125 -14.41 -5.92 -9.03
N ASN A 126 -14.83 -4.66 -8.85
CA ASN A 126 -13.98 -3.62 -8.24
C ASN A 126 -13.75 -3.80 -6.74
N LYS A 127 -14.38 -4.77 -6.08
CA LYS A 127 -14.14 -5.04 -4.66
C LYS A 127 -12.80 -5.74 -4.44
N LEU A 128 -12.34 -6.57 -5.38
CA LEU A 128 -10.94 -7.01 -5.41
C LEU A 128 -10.10 -5.87 -6.00
N LEU A 129 -9.42 -5.12 -5.14
CA LEU A 129 -8.57 -3.99 -5.55
C LEU A 129 -7.30 -4.46 -6.22
N GLY A 130 -6.64 -5.44 -5.63
CA GLY A 130 -5.35 -5.86 -6.12
C GLY A 130 -4.76 -7.07 -5.40
N VAL A 131 -3.49 -7.30 -5.71
CA VAL A 131 -2.65 -8.32 -5.09
C VAL A 131 -1.49 -7.62 -4.38
N TYR A 132 -1.17 -8.13 -3.20
CA TYR A 132 0.01 -7.75 -2.46
C TYR A 132 1.04 -8.88 -2.63
N THR A 133 2.25 -8.56 -2.99
CA THR A 133 3.30 -9.56 -3.22
C THR A 133 4.67 -9.00 -2.85
N GLN A 134 5.55 -9.87 -2.37
CA GLN A 134 6.83 -9.51 -1.78
C GLN A 134 6.66 -8.56 -0.57
N ASP A 135 6.96 -9.07 0.59
CA ASP A 135 6.94 -8.30 1.83
C ASP A 135 8.33 -7.70 2.07
N GLU A 136 8.40 -6.37 2.21
CA GLU A 136 9.63 -5.63 2.53
C GLU A 136 10.80 -5.89 1.56
N PRO A 137 10.66 -5.84 0.23
CA PRO A 137 11.77 -6.19 -0.68
C PRO A 137 12.99 -5.29 -0.50
N GLY A 138 12.82 -3.99 -0.36
CA GLY A 138 13.90 -3.02 -0.12
C GLY A 138 14.49 -3.15 1.27
N GLY A 139 13.65 -3.33 2.28
CA GLY A 139 14.07 -3.59 3.66
C GLY A 139 14.90 -4.85 3.78
N ASN A 140 14.43 -5.94 3.22
CA ASN A 140 15.16 -7.22 3.17
C ASN A 140 16.50 -7.10 2.45
N GLN A 141 16.56 -6.31 1.36
CA GLN A 141 17.82 -6.04 0.67
C GLN A 141 18.81 -5.27 1.54
N LEU A 142 18.33 -4.33 2.36
CA LEU A 142 19.17 -3.49 3.22
C LEU A 142 19.65 -4.22 4.48
N ASP A 143 18.95 -5.25 4.94
CA ASP A 143 19.24 -5.95 6.18
C ASP A 143 20.22 -7.09 5.98
N SER A 144 21.41 -6.95 6.57
CA SER A 144 22.45 -7.98 6.52
C SER A 144 21.96 -9.28 7.21
N GLY A 145 22.09 -10.41 6.51
CA GLY A 145 21.71 -11.72 7.01
C GLY A 145 20.26 -12.13 6.69
N THR A 146 19.51 -11.28 6.04
CA THR A 146 18.22 -11.59 5.42
C THR A 146 18.40 -11.97 3.96
N PHE A 147 17.30 -12.13 3.24
CA PHE A 147 17.35 -12.50 1.82
C PHE A 147 17.73 -11.30 0.97
N GLN A 148 19.00 -11.22 0.56
CA GLN A 148 19.50 -10.14 -0.30
C GLN A 148 19.37 -10.53 -1.78
N LEU A 149 18.75 -9.64 -2.56
CA LEU A 149 18.47 -9.88 -3.98
C LEU A 149 19.68 -9.58 -4.88
N VAL A 150 20.60 -8.71 -4.44
CA VAL A 150 21.67 -8.14 -5.30
C VAL A 150 23.09 -8.38 -4.75
N GLU A 151 23.32 -9.48 -4.02
CA GLU A 151 24.61 -9.79 -3.39
C GLU A 151 25.81 -9.81 -4.37
N GLU A 152 25.59 -10.13 -5.64
CA GLU A 152 26.65 -10.26 -6.65
C GLU A 152 26.90 -8.96 -7.45
N ALA A 153 26.18 -7.87 -7.15
CA ALA A 153 26.35 -6.60 -7.86
C ALA A 153 27.73 -6.01 -7.66
N LYS A 154 28.34 -5.51 -8.73
CA LYS A 154 29.70 -4.94 -8.73
C LYS A 154 29.71 -3.45 -8.40
N ASP A 155 28.63 -2.76 -8.72
CA ASP A 155 28.43 -1.34 -8.44
C ASP A 155 26.95 -1.01 -8.22
N GLN A 156 26.66 0.24 -7.86
CA GLN A 156 25.32 0.67 -7.51
C GLN A 156 24.35 0.65 -8.72
N ALA A 157 24.84 0.82 -9.93
CA ALA A 157 24.00 0.75 -11.13
C ALA A 157 23.57 -0.70 -11.41
N GLU A 158 24.51 -1.65 -11.32
CA GLU A 158 24.22 -3.09 -11.46
C GLU A 158 23.28 -3.55 -10.32
N ALA A 159 23.45 -3.04 -9.09
CA ALA A 159 22.53 -3.34 -7.99
C ALA A 159 21.09 -2.86 -8.27
N THR A 160 20.95 -1.64 -8.81
CA THR A 160 19.65 -1.11 -9.23
C THR A 160 19.00 -2.00 -10.29
N GLU A 161 19.73 -2.34 -11.35
CA GLU A 161 19.25 -3.18 -12.43
C GLU A 161 18.81 -4.57 -11.92
N MET A 162 19.68 -5.23 -11.15
CA MET A 162 19.36 -6.54 -10.55
C MET A 162 18.13 -6.51 -9.63
N PHE A 163 18.02 -5.49 -8.77
CA PHE A 163 16.89 -5.38 -7.85
C PHE A 163 15.58 -5.21 -8.60
N VAL A 164 15.56 -4.27 -9.53
CA VAL A 164 14.38 -3.97 -10.36
C VAL A 164 13.97 -5.19 -11.19
N ASP A 165 14.92 -5.84 -11.87
CA ASP A 165 14.64 -7.00 -12.74
C ASP A 165 14.12 -8.21 -11.94
N LEU A 166 14.68 -8.46 -10.76
CA LEU A 166 14.25 -9.56 -9.91
C LEU A 166 12.81 -9.36 -9.41
N LEU A 167 12.49 -8.16 -8.91
CA LEU A 167 11.13 -7.85 -8.47
C LEU A 167 10.14 -7.85 -9.63
N TYR A 168 10.51 -7.27 -10.77
CA TYR A 168 9.69 -7.30 -11.98
C TYR A 168 9.41 -8.72 -12.45
N GLY A 169 10.40 -9.62 -12.38
CA GLY A 169 10.26 -11.03 -12.70
C GLY A 169 9.17 -11.71 -11.84
N ASP A 170 9.15 -11.44 -10.56
CA ASP A 170 8.14 -11.96 -9.64
C ASP A 170 6.75 -11.34 -9.89
N ILE A 171 6.70 -10.04 -10.11
CA ILE A 171 5.46 -9.32 -10.41
C ILE A 171 4.84 -9.82 -11.72
N THR A 172 5.63 -10.11 -12.75
CA THR A 172 5.13 -10.56 -14.06
C THR A 172 4.31 -11.83 -13.99
N TYR A 173 4.56 -12.71 -13.02
CA TYR A 173 3.72 -13.87 -12.78
C TYR A 173 2.26 -13.47 -12.48
N TYR A 174 2.04 -12.42 -11.72
CA TYR A 174 0.70 -11.90 -11.40
C TYR A 174 0.19 -10.96 -12.48
N LEU A 175 1.08 -10.22 -13.16
CA LEU A 175 0.75 -9.37 -14.30
C LEU A 175 0.32 -10.19 -15.53
N SER A 176 0.75 -11.44 -15.65
CA SER A 176 0.27 -12.33 -16.72
C SER A 176 -1.25 -12.51 -16.69
N ALA A 177 -1.87 -12.38 -15.52
CA ALA A 177 -3.33 -12.27 -15.41
C ALA A 177 -3.88 -10.96 -15.97
N LYS A 178 -3.12 -9.85 -15.93
CA LYS A 178 -3.48 -8.58 -16.60
C LYS A 178 -3.57 -8.72 -18.13
N GLU A 179 -2.70 -9.51 -18.74
CA GLU A 179 -2.69 -9.70 -20.21
C GLU A 179 -3.87 -10.54 -20.71
N TYR A 180 -4.40 -11.42 -19.87
CA TYR A 180 -5.48 -12.32 -20.27
C TYR A 180 -6.87 -11.72 -20.21
N GLU A 181 -7.14 -10.67 -19.43
CA GLU A 181 -8.39 -9.88 -19.47
C GLU A 181 -8.51 -8.77 -18.41
N ASN A 182 -7.61 -8.69 -17.41
CA ASN A 182 -7.79 -7.83 -16.24
C ASN A 182 -6.69 -6.77 -16.08
N LYS A 183 -6.79 -5.70 -16.87
CA LYS A 183 -5.85 -4.56 -16.85
C LYS A 183 -5.92 -3.70 -15.57
N ASP A 184 -6.85 -3.97 -14.67
CA ASP A 184 -7.17 -3.08 -13.54
C ASP A 184 -6.85 -3.70 -12.16
N ILE A 185 -5.93 -4.66 -12.09
CA ILE A 185 -5.44 -5.19 -10.81
C ILE A 185 -4.23 -4.37 -10.37
N THR A 186 -4.32 -3.77 -9.20
CA THR A 186 -3.22 -3.07 -8.54
C THR A 186 -2.25 -4.09 -7.95
N VAL A 187 -0.96 -3.91 -8.18
CA VAL A 187 0.09 -4.69 -7.51
C VAL A 187 0.70 -3.84 -6.40
N LEU A 188 0.63 -4.36 -5.17
CA LEU A 188 1.08 -3.66 -3.97
C LEU A 188 2.26 -4.40 -3.33
N THR A 189 3.07 -3.65 -2.59
CA THR A 189 4.00 -4.16 -1.58
C THR A 189 3.97 -3.24 -0.36
N SER A 190 4.45 -3.70 0.81
CA SER A 190 4.88 -2.84 1.90
C SER A 190 6.40 -2.77 1.95
N ASP A 191 6.95 -1.67 2.43
CA ASP A 191 8.40 -1.54 2.60
C ASP A 191 8.76 -0.43 3.61
N TYR A 192 10.01 -0.50 4.12
CA TYR A 192 10.62 0.54 4.97
C TYR A 192 11.91 1.12 4.37
N GLY A 193 12.19 0.86 3.08
CA GLY A 193 13.34 1.42 2.37
C GLY A 193 13.24 1.21 0.86
N LEU A 194 14.12 1.85 0.11
CA LEU A 194 14.26 1.69 -1.34
C LEU A 194 13.01 1.90 -2.20
N TYR A 195 11.98 2.57 -1.72
CA TYR A 195 10.68 2.80 -2.36
C TYR A 195 10.77 3.25 -3.83
N TRP A 196 11.78 4.05 -4.20
CA TRP A 196 12.01 4.48 -5.58
C TRP A 196 12.16 3.30 -6.53
N TYR A 197 12.88 2.28 -6.08
CA TYR A 197 13.21 1.10 -6.88
C TYR A 197 12.08 0.09 -6.90
N ASP A 198 11.25 0.04 -5.86
CA ASP A 198 10.01 -0.74 -5.88
C ASP A 198 9.09 -0.25 -6.98
N TYR A 199 8.89 1.07 -7.10
CA TYR A 199 8.10 1.63 -8.19
C TYR A 199 8.73 1.40 -9.57
N LYS A 200 10.06 1.45 -9.69
CA LYS A 200 10.74 1.08 -10.93
C LYS A 200 10.51 -0.38 -11.32
N ALA A 201 10.32 -1.25 -10.37
CA ALA A 201 9.97 -2.66 -10.59
C ALA A 201 8.49 -2.88 -10.95
N GLU A 202 7.74 -1.80 -11.23
CA GLU A 202 6.33 -1.81 -11.67
C GLU A 202 5.30 -2.09 -10.57
N TYR A 203 5.63 -1.96 -9.29
CA TYR A 203 4.58 -1.84 -8.29
C TYR A 203 3.70 -0.62 -8.58
N ASP A 204 2.39 -0.78 -8.44
CA ASP A 204 1.41 0.30 -8.60
C ASP A 204 1.26 1.11 -7.31
N THR A 205 1.50 0.46 -6.16
CA THR A 205 1.38 1.06 -4.83
C THR A 205 2.41 0.47 -3.88
N VAL A 206 3.12 1.33 -3.14
CA VAL A 206 3.94 0.93 -2.02
C VAL A 206 3.31 1.44 -0.73
N LEU A 207 3.12 0.55 0.24
CA LEU A 207 2.69 0.89 1.59
C LEU A 207 3.94 1.15 2.42
N VAL A 208 4.20 2.42 2.73
CA VAL A 208 5.32 2.77 3.59
C VAL A 208 5.05 2.30 5.02
N GLU A 209 5.99 1.57 5.60
CA GLU A 209 5.82 1.07 6.96
C GLU A 209 6.09 2.13 8.01
N PHE A 210 5.08 2.41 8.81
CA PHE A 210 5.20 3.13 10.06
C PHE A 210 5.53 2.11 11.16
N ALA A 211 6.80 1.79 11.22
CA ALA A 211 7.35 0.75 12.08
C ALA A 211 8.40 1.32 13.03
N TRP A 212 8.70 0.63 14.09
CA TRP A 212 9.79 0.93 15.02
C TRP A 212 9.86 2.42 15.39
N ASN A 213 11.06 2.98 15.49
CA ASN A 213 11.31 4.41 15.70
C ASN A 213 11.67 5.14 14.38
N HIS A 214 11.24 4.62 13.24
CA HIS A 214 11.50 5.26 11.95
C HIS A 214 10.82 6.64 11.88
N SER A 215 11.50 7.58 11.22
CA SER A 215 10.97 8.94 11.05
C SER A 215 9.80 8.97 10.06
N ARG A 216 8.58 9.16 10.55
CA ARG A 216 7.38 9.26 9.70
C ARG A 216 7.52 10.32 8.60
N PRO A 217 8.00 11.56 8.90
CA PRO A 217 8.17 12.56 7.84
C PRO A 217 9.19 12.15 6.78
N LEU A 218 10.29 11.50 7.16
CA LEU A 218 11.31 11.05 6.23
C LEU A 218 10.79 9.92 5.32
N ASN A 219 10.11 8.94 5.91
CA ASN A 219 9.52 7.84 5.17
C ASN A 219 8.45 8.33 4.18
N VAL A 220 7.56 9.25 4.62
CA VAL A 220 6.58 9.90 3.73
C VAL A 220 7.26 10.67 2.62
N ALA A 221 8.31 11.45 2.93
CA ALA A 221 9.03 12.22 1.92
C ALA A 221 9.64 11.35 0.82
N LEU A 222 10.21 10.20 1.19
CA LEU A 222 10.81 9.23 0.25
C LEU A 222 9.74 8.51 -0.60
N CYS A 223 8.72 7.92 0.04
CA CYS A 223 7.72 7.12 -0.65
C CYS A 223 6.78 8.00 -1.51
N ARG A 224 6.21 9.08 -0.92
CA ARG A 224 5.35 10.02 -1.63
C ARG A 224 6.09 10.71 -2.78
N GLY A 225 7.36 11.10 -2.56
CA GLY A 225 8.19 11.68 -3.60
C GLY A 225 8.38 10.73 -4.78
N ALA A 226 8.71 9.47 -4.51
CA ALA A 226 8.84 8.43 -5.53
C ALA A 226 7.52 8.21 -6.29
N ALA A 227 6.41 8.04 -5.57
CA ALA A 227 5.09 7.85 -6.15
C ALA A 227 4.67 9.02 -7.06
N ASN A 228 4.86 10.27 -6.60
CA ASN A 228 4.50 11.47 -7.35
C ASN A 228 5.26 11.57 -8.69
N ILE A 229 6.57 11.27 -8.68
CA ILE A 229 7.40 11.37 -9.90
C ILE A 229 7.09 10.25 -10.88
N GLN A 230 6.83 9.06 -10.37
CA GLN A 230 6.57 7.87 -11.19
C GLN A 230 5.07 7.69 -11.52
N ASN A 231 4.22 8.67 -11.11
CA ASN A 231 2.77 8.65 -11.35
C ASN A 231 2.11 7.36 -10.81
N LYS A 232 2.43 7.02 -9.59
CA LYS A 232 1.95 5.85 -8.86
C LYS A 232 1.16 6.27 -7.62
N ASP A 233 0.40 5.34 -7.03
CA ASP A 233 -0.24 5.53 -5.73
C ASP A 233 0.71 5.16 -4.60
N TRP A 234 0.43 5.64 -3.39
CA TRP A 234 1.15 5.24 -2.19
C TRP A 234 0.19 5.07 -1.00
N GLY A 235 0.66 4.37 0.00
CA GLY A 235 -0.10 4.16 1.22
C GLY A 235 0.78 4.05 2.45
N VAL A 236 0.17 3.73 3.58
CA VAL A 236 0.84 3.49 4.86
C VAL A 236 0.39 2.15 5.42
N MET A 237 1.33 1.39 5.96
CA MET A 237 1.07 0.26 6.84
C MET A 237 1.61 0.57 8.22
N VAL A 238 0.74 0.59 9.24
CA VAL A 238 1.17 0.71 10.64
C VAL A 238 1.44 -0.68 11.17
N THR A 239 2.69 -0.97 11.52
CA THR A 239 3.16 -2.31 11.86
C THR A 239 4.02 -2.32 13.13
N TRP A 240 4.90 -3.29 13.29
CA TRP A 240 5.70 -3.51 14.49
C TRP A 240 6.42 -2.27 14.99
N THR A 241 6.16 -1.90 16.25
CA THR A 241 6.92 -0.85 16.94
C THR A 241 7.84 -1.45 18.01
N TYR A 242 7.43 -2.56 18.61
CA TYR A 242 8.15 -3.21 19.71
C TYR A 242 8.24 -4.72 19.52
N ASN A 243 9.36 -5.32 19.95
CA ASN A 243 9.57 -6.76 19.97
C ASN A 243 8.81 -7.48 21.09
N GLN A 244 8.15 -6.75 21.96
CA GLN A 244 7.41 -7.21 23.14
C GLN A 244 6.08 -6.44 23.24
N PRO A 245 5.09 -6.93 23.95
CA PRO A 245 3.86 -6.18 24.17
C PRO A 245 4.13 -4.73 24.58
N PRO A 246 3.42 -3.75 23.99
CA PRO A 246 2.19 -3.88 23.20
C PRO A 246 2.39 -4.17 21.69
N TYR A 247 3.58 -4.44 21.20
CA TYR A 247 3.98 -4.74 19.83
C TYR A 247 3.79 -3.60 18.83
N ILE A 248 2.67 -2.93 18.82
CA ILE A 248 2.29 -1.81 17.95
C ILE A 248 2.17 -0.52 18.80
N VAL A 249 2.15 0.63 18.17
CA VAL A 249 1.91 1.94 18.83
C VAL A 249 0.61 1.95 19.62
N SER A 250 0.47 2.83 20.63
CA SER A 250 -0.76 3.01 21.39
C SER A 250 -1.93 3.50 20.53
N GLY A 251 -3.18 3.34 21.00
CA GLY A 251 -4.36 3.84 20.28
C GLY A 251 -4.27 5.32 19.88
N PRO A 252 -3.89 6.26 20.75
CA PRO A 252 -3.67 7.66 20.37
C PRO A 252 -2.61 7.85 19.29
N GLU A 253 -1.45 7.18 19.37
CA GLU A 253 -0.39 7.23 18.37
C GLU A 253 -0.84 6.62 17.03
N LEU A 254 -1.62 5.52 17.08
CA LEU A 254 -2.25 4.94 15.89
C LEU A 254 -3.14 5.96 15.19
N TYR A 255 -4.00 6.67 15.95
CA TYR A 255 -4.85 7.73 15.38
C TYR A 255 -4.02 8.83 14.70
N GLU A 256 -2.88 9.21 15.28
CA GLU A 256 -1.95 10.19 14.71
C GLU A 256 -1.30 9.66 13.41
N ASP A 257 -0.84 8.41 13.39
CA ASP A 257 -0.26 7.77 12.20
C ASP A 257 -1.29 7.67 11.06
N LEU A 258 -2.53 7.23 11.35
CA LEU A 258 -3.62 7.19 10.37
C LEU A 258 -3.97 8.59 9.84
N SER A 259 -4.06 9.58 10.73
CA SER A 259 -4.34 10.97 10.34
C SER A 259 -3.22 11.57 9.50
N THR A 260 -1.97 11.23 9.82
CA THR A 260 -0.79 11.64 9.05
C THR A 260 -0.86 11.09 7.62
N ALA A 261 -1.16 9.81 7.45
CA ALA A 261 -1.33 9.19 6.14
C ALA A 261 -2.40 9.92 5.32
N TYR A 262 -3.58 10.10 5.89
CA TYR A 262 -4.71 10.76 5.25
C TYR A 262 -4.42 12.20 4.82
N LEU A 263 -3.89 13.01 5.73
CA LEU A 263 -3.58 14.41 5.46
C LEU A 263 -2.50 14.59 4.39
N ASN A 264 -1.57 13.65 4.29
CA ASN A 264 -0.47 13.64 3.32
C ASN A 264 -0.85 13.01 1.97
N GLY A 265 -2.09 12.53 1.80
CA GLY A 265 -2.62 12.05 0.52
C GLY A 265 -2.27 10.60 0.20
N ALA A 266 -2.01 9.78 1.22
CA ALA A 266 -1.97 8.34 1.03
C ALA A 266 -3.31 7.84 0.47
N LYS A 267 -3.29 6.90 -0.45
CA LYS A 267 -4.50 6.27 -0.97
C LYS A 267 -4.97 5.12 -0.10
N TYR A 268 -4.03 4.46 0.57
CA TYR A 268 -4.29 3.31 1.44
C TYR A 268 -3.70 3.57 2.83
N THR A 269 -4.41 3.12 3.84
CA THR A 269 -3.88 3.01 5.21
C THR A 269 -4.31 1.69 5.80
N VAL A 270 -3.34 0.86 6.15
CA VAL A 270 -3.54 -0.50 6.65
C VAL A 270 -2.93 -0.61 8.04
N ILE A 271 -3.61 -1.30 8.95
CA ILE A 271 -3.09 -1.64 10.25
C ILE A 271 -2.79 -3.14 10.24
N PHE A 272 -1.55 -3.48 10.46
CA PHE A 272 -1.08 -4.86 10.53
C PHE A 272 -1.60 -5.54 11.81
N ASP A 273 -2.13 -6.76 11.67
CA ASP A 273 -2.45 -7.64 12.79
C ASP A 273 -1.78 -9.01 12.63
N HIS A 274 -1.27 -9.53 13.73
CA HIS A 274 -0.58 -10.82 13.78
C HIS A 274 -1.31 -11.78 14.73
N PRO A 275 -2.30 -12.53 14.25
CA PRO A 275 -3.18 -13.32 15.10
C PRO A 275 -2.49 -14.45 15.89
N GLU A 276 -1.33 -14.93 15.46
CA GLU A 276 -0.58 -15.97 16.18
C GLU A 276 0.14 -15.48 17.44
N THR A 277 0.22 -14.16 17.63
CA THR A 277 0.90 -13.58 18.80
C THR A 277 0.08 -13.74 20.10
N GLU A 278 -1.21 -14.04 20.03
CA GLU A 278 -2.11 -14.30 21.17
C GLU A 278 -2.04 -13.23 22.29
N TYR A 279 -1.85 -11.96 21.91
CA TYR A 279 -1.82 -10.84 22.86
C TYR A 279 -3.24 -10.33 23.19
N SER A 280 -4.14 -10.45 22.23
CA SER A 280 -5.57 -10.17 22.38
C SER A 280 -6.40 -11.28 21.73
N ASP A 281 -7.72 -11.13 21.71
CA ASP A 281 -8.63 -12.02 20.98
C ASP A 281 -8.45 -11.94 19.46
N TYR A 282 -7.73 -10.93 18.93
CA TYR A 282 -7.52 -10.66 17.52
C TYR A 282 -6.04 -10.71 17.08
N GLY A 283 -5.12 -11.03 17.98
CA GLY A 283 -3.69 -11.00 17.72
C GLY A 283 -2.96 -9.89 18.47
N ILE A 284 -2.34 -8.94 17.79
CA ILE A 284 -1.65 -7.81 18.44
C ILE A 284 -2.55 -6.58 18.63
N LEU A 285 -3.68 -6.50 17.92
CA LEU A 285 -4.63 -5.39 18.07
C LEU A 285 -5.49 -5.55 19.33
N THR A 286 -5.68 -4.47 20.05
CA THR A 286 -6.50 -4.39 21.27
C THR A 286 -7.67 -3.43 21.08
N GLU A 287 -8.57 -3.35 22.08
CA GLU A 287 -9.73 -2.45 22.01
C GLU A 287 -9.34 -0.99 21.79
N GLU A 288 -8.22 -0.51 22.34
CA GLU A 288 -7.77 0.87 22.12
C GLU A 288 -7.43 1.16 20.65
N HIS A 289 -6.93 0.15 19.91
CA HIS A 289 -6.63 0.28 18.49
C HIS A 289 -7.92 0.32 17.65
N PHE A 290 -8.90 -0.50 17.99
CA PHE A 290 -10.21 -0.46 17.33
C PHE A 290 -10.96 0.84 17.62
N ASP A 291 -10.87 1.36 18.84
CA ASP A 291 -11.44 2.66 19.21
C ASP A 291 -10.76 3.81 18.40
N ALA A 292 -9.45 3.77 18.27
CA ALA A 292 -8.69 4.73 17.45
C ALA A 292 -9.09 4.68 15.98
N LEU A 293 -9.24 3.47 15.43
CA LEU A 293 -9.66 3.24 14.05
C LEU A 293 -11.10 3.75 13.81
N GLU A 294 -12.04 3.50 14.74
CA GLU A 294 -13.40 4.02 14.64
C GLU A 294 -13.45 5.55 14.74
N GLN A 295 -12.67 6.15 15.63
CA GLN A 295 -12.54 7.60 15.73
C GLN A 295 -11.98 8.19 14.43
N PHE A 296 -10.96 7.56 13.85
CA PHE A 296 -10.39 7.97 12.59
C PHE A 296 -11.38 7.82 11.43
N TRP A 297 -12.12 6.73 11.36
CA TRP A 297 -13.19 6.52 10.38
C TRP A 297 -14.23 7.65 10.41
N ASN A 298 -14.67 8.01 11.61
CA ASN A 298 -15.61 9.13 11.78
C ASN A 298 -14.98 10.45 11.34
N TYR A 299 -13.70 10.68 11.69
CA TYR A 299 -12.99 11.89 11.30
C TYR A 299 -12.90 12.05 9.77
N ILE A 300 -12.55 11.02 9.02
CA ILE A 300 -12.41 11.13 7.55
C ILE A 300 -13.76 11.32 6.86
N ASN A 301 -14.82 10.70 7.37
CA ASN A 301 -16.17 10.88 6.84
C ASN A 301 -16.70 12.31 7.09
N ASP A 302 -16.37 12.90 8.22
CA ASP A 302 -16.73 14.28 8.54
C ASP A 302 -15.85 15.31 7.82
N ASN A 303 -14.65 14.91 7.41
CA ASN A 303 -13.63 15.80 6.84
C ASN A 303 -13.07 15.33 5.47
N PRO A 304 -13.91 14.95 4.48
CA PRO A 304 -13.42 14.38 3.22
C PRO A 304 -12.51 15.32 2.43
N ARG A 305 -12.63 16.66 2.65
CA ARG A 305 -11.80 17.67 1.99
C ARG A 305 -10.41 17.84 2.59
N LYS A 306 -10.10 17.13 3.67
CA LYS A 306 -8.79 17.17 4.32
C LYS A 306 -7.80 16.19 3.71
N HIS A 307 -8.28 15.21 2.94
CA HIS A 307 -7.41 14.27 2.25
C HIS A 307 -6.42 15.00 1.35
N GLY A 308 -5.13 14.68 1.50
CA GLY A 308 -4.05 15.23 0.70
C GLY A 308 -3.87 16.75 0.77
N THR A 309 -4.25 17.38 1.89
CA THR A 309 -4.07 18.83 2.06
C THR A 309 -2.62 19.21 2.40
N ILE A 310 -1.83 18.29 2.94
CA ILE A 310 -0.39 18.46 3.14
C ILE A 310 0.32 17.89 1.91
N LYS A 311 1.18 18.71 1.30
CA LYS A 311 1.90 18.34 0.06
C LYS A 311 3.37 18.66 0.22
N GLY A 312 4.22 17.87 -0.45
CA GLY A 312 5.61 18.23 -0.69
C GLY A 312 5.68 19.49 -1.57
N GLU A 313 6.10 20.62 -1.00
CA GLU A 313 6.32 21.83 -1.77
C GLU A 313 7.79 22.04 -2.13
N THR A 314 8.68 21.39 -1.39
CA THR A 314 10.14 21.33 -1.62
C THR A 314 10.53 19.91 -1.96
N VAL A 315 11.46 19.75 -2.91
CA VAL A 315 12.03 18.44 -3.23
C VAL A 315 13.55 18.42 -3.03
N TYR A 316 14.03 17.37 -2.39
CA TYR A 316 15.46 17.06 -2.27
C TYR A 316 15.82 15.93 -3.24
N VAL A 317 16.79 16.20 -4.13
CA VAL A 317 17.13 15.29 -5.23
C VAL A 317 18.42 14.55 -4.90
N LEU A 318 18.31 13.22 -4.82
CA LEU A 318 19.41 12.29 -4.52
C LEU A 318 20.19 11.90 -5.78
N PRO A 319 21.41 11.36 -5.63
CA PRO A 319 22.15 10.79 -6.75
C PRO A 319 21.39 9.62 -7.41
N GLU A 320 21.65 9.40 -8.67
CA GLU A 320 21.21 8.20 -9.40
C GLU A 320 21.77 6.92 -8.76
N ASN A 321 20.98 5.86 -8.76
CA ASN A 321 21.34 4.51 -8.27
C ASN A 321 21.80 4.45 -6.79
N PHE A 322 21.53 5.48 -6.02
CA PHE A 322 21.97 5.60 -4.63
C PHE A 322 21.03 4.86 -3.68
N GLY A 323 21.23 3.56 -3.50
CA GLY A 323 20.41 2.67 -2.64
C GLY A 323 20.67 2.87 -1.15
N PHE A 324 20.50 4.10 -0.62
CA PHE A 324 20.62 4.42 0.80
C PHE A 324 19.26 4.28 1.49
N GLY A 325 19.21 3.48 2.59
CA GLY A 325 17.95 3.14 3.25
C GLY A 325 17.36 4.22 4.15
N PHE A 326 18.15 5.23 4.55
CA PHE A 326 17.72 6.30 5.47
C PHE A 326 17.19 5.83 6.84
N ARG A 327 17.53 4.61 7.27
CA ARG A 327 17.12 4.09 8.58
C ARG A 327 18.03 4.58 9.72
N ARG A 328 19.28 4.91 9.39
CA ARG A 328 20.33 5.38 10.31
C ARG A 328 21.45 6.08 9.55
N ALA A 329 22.23 6.89 10.25
CA ALA A 329 23.30 7.70 9.66
C ALA A 329 24.39 6.90 8.91
N LYS A 330 24.60 5.65 9.28
CA LYS A 330 25.59 4.75 8.68
C LYS A 330 24.94 3.51 8.07
N ASP A 331 23.79 3.69 7.45
CA ASP A 331 23.17 2.63 6.68
C ASP A 331 24.02 2.28 5.45
N ASN A 332 24.15 1.01 5.13
CA ASN A 332 24.92 0.59 3.98
C ASN A 332 24.17 0.93 2.69
N ILE A 333 24.92 1.32 1.65
CA ILE A 333 24.33 1.51 0.31
C ILE A 333 23.95 0.13 -0.25
N TRP A 334 22.70 -0.06 -0.62
CA TRP A 334 22.15 -1.36 -1.07
C TRP A 334 22.33 -2.51 -0.06
N GLY A 335 22.58 -2.22 1.23
CA GLY A 335 22.96 -3.24 2.20
C GLY A 335 24.38 -3.81 2.01
N LEU A 336 25.05 -3.52 0.89
CA LEU A 336 26.31 -4.14 0.46
C LEU A 336 27.54 -3.29 0.76
N TRP A 337 27.50 -1.99 0.44
CA TRP A 337 28.66 -1.11 0.55
C TRP A 337 28.60 -0.28 1.82
N SER A 338 29.65 -0.36 2.61
CA SER A 338 29.77 0.40 3.86
C SER A 338 29.61 1.90 3.61
N ALA A 339 28.84 2.56 4.46
CA ALA A 339 28.67 4.01 4.48
C ALA A 339 30.01 4.78 4.53
N ASP A 340 31.01 4.23 5.20
CA ASP A 340 32.32 4.88 5.34
C ASP A 340 33.13 4.89 4.02
N THR A 341 32.72 4.13 3.02
CA THR A 341 33.37 4.09 1.68
C THR A 341 32.77 5.07 0.70
N ASP A 342 31.62 5.66 0.99
CA ASP A 342 30.95 6.64 0.14
C ASP A 342 30.79 7.99 0.84
N VAL A 343 31.57 8.97 0.42
CA VAL A 343 31.60 10.32 0.99
C VAL A 343 30.26 11.08 0.91
N ARG A 344 29.30 10.60 0.11
CA ARG A 344 27.99 11.21 -0.03
C ARG A 344 27.09 10.91 1.15
N VAL A 345 27.27 9.75 1.81
CA VAL A 345 26.34 9.25 2.84
C VAL A 345 26.15 10.23 3.99
N GLU A 346 27.24 10.66 4.60
CA GLU A 346 27.18 11.58 5.76
C GLU A 346 26.50 12.90 5.38
N LYS A 347 26.89 13.47 4.22
CA LYS A 347 26.29 14.71 3.73
C LYS A 347 24.80 14.55 3.49
N ILE A 348 24.40 13.54 2.71
CA ILE A 348 22.99 13.30 2.33
C ILE A 348 22.14 13.02 3.56
N TRP A 349 22.66 12.24 4.51
CA TRP A 349 21.96 11.99 5.78
C TRP A 349 21.73 13.30 6.56
N ASN A 350 22.77 14.12 6.72
CA ASN A 350 22.68 15.36 7.47
C ASN A 350 21.74 16.37 6.78
N ASP A 351 21.85 16.51 5.46
CA ASP A 351 20.99 17.39 4.68
C ASP A 351 19.51 16.96 4.76
N ALA A 352 19.24 15.67 4.59
CA ALA A 352 17.88 15.14 4.66
C ALA A 352 17.24 15.39 6.04
N ASN A 353 17.99 15.10 7.13
CA ASN A 353 17.47 15.34 8.48
C ASN A 353 17.27 16.83 8.76
N GLN A 354 18.21 17.70 8.35
CA GLN A 354 18.04 19.14 8.48
C GLN A 354 16.79 19.64 7.72
N LEU A 355 16.57 19.15 6.50
CA LEU A 355 15.39 19.50 5.71
C LEU A 355 14.11 18.97 6.33
N ILE A 356 14.13 17.78 6.91
CA ILE A 356 12.97 17.24 7.65
C ILE A 356 12.67 18.08 8.89
N ASP A 357 13.69 18.49 9.64
CA ASP A 357 13.51 19.37 10.82
C ASP A 357 12.94 20.75 10.43
N GLU A 358 13.33 21.28 9.26
CA GLU A 358 12.87 22.57 8.75
C GLU A 358 11.46 22.49 8.14
N LEU A 359 11.15 21.46 7.37
CA LEU A 359 10.00 21.39 6.46
C LEU A 359 8.96 20.35 6.87
N GLY A 360 9.33 19.35 7.66
CA GLY A 360 8.46 18.23 8.02
C GLY A 360 7.87 17.55 6.79
N PHE A 361 6.56 17.39 6.77
CA PHE A 361 5.83 16.79 5.67
C PHE A 361 5.71 17.67 4.40
N ASN A 362 6.26 18.87 4.36
CA ASN A 362 6.33 19.70 3.15
C ASN A 362 7.54 19.35 2.26
N LEU A 363 8.33 18.34 2.63
CA LEU A 363 9.45 17.82 1.85
C LEU A 363 9.05 16.54 1.12
N ASP A 364 9.47 16.41 -0.15
CA ASP A 364 9.60 15.16 -0.89
C ASP A 364 11.07 14.89 -1.18
N ILE A 365 11.44 13.60 -1.25
CA ILE A 365 12.80 13.15 -1.61
C ILE A 365 12.68 12.26 -2.84
N VAL A 366 13.46 12.55 -3.87
CA VAL A 366 13.43 11.84 -5.16
C VAL A 366 14.84 11.57 -5.66
N TYR A 367 14.97 10.79 -6.71
CA TYR A 367 16.27 10.48 -7.30
C TYR A 367 16.46 11.20 -8.63
N CYS A 368 17.71 11.54 -8.96
CA CYS A 368 18.11 11.97 -10.28
C CYS A 368 18.14 10.74 -11.19
N ASP A 369 17.02 10.43 -11.82
CA ASP A 369 16.86 9.25 -12.65
C ASP A 369 16.51 9.68 -14.10
N PRO A 370 17.35 9.37 -15.09
CA PRO A 370 17.11 9.77 -16.48
C PRO A 370 15.83 9.19 -17.10
N GLU A 371 15.34 8.07 -16.57
CA GLU A 371 14.09 7.44 -17.02
C GLU A 371 12.88 8.32 -16.68
N PHE A 372 12.91 8.99 -15.53
CA PHE A 372 11.86 9.89 -15.07
C PHE A 372 12.30 11.36 -15.22
N ASN A 373 12.64 11.76 -16.44
CA ASN A 373 13.07 13.13 -16.76
C ASN A 373 11.92 14.14 -16.65
N VAL A 374 11.48 14.40 -15.43
CA VAL A 374 10.39 15.31 -15.07
C VAL A 374 10.96 16.70 -14.80
N ASP A 375 10.28 17.74 -15.31
CA ASP A 375 10.59 19.11 -14.94
C ASP A 375 10.13 19.38 -13.49
N LEU A 376 11.01 19.10 -12.53
CA LEU A 376 10.73 19.24 -11.09
C LEU A 376 10.24 20.64 -10.70
N GLN A 377 10.67 21.69 -11.40
CA GLN A 377 10.25 23.08 -11.13
C GLN A 377 8.76 23.32 -11.45
N ARG A 378 8.12 22.44 -12.21
CA ARG A 378 6.67 22.50 -12.44
C ARG A 378 5.86 21.84 -11.32
N HIS A 379 6.49 20.94 -10.59
CA HIS A 379 5.85 20.16 -9.52
C HIS A 379 6.11 20.74 -8.14
N TYR A 380 7.31 21.31 -7.94
CA TYR A 380 7.76 21.79 -6.64
C TYR A 380 8.12 23.28 -6.68
N LYS A 381 7.85 23.99 -5.59
CA LYS A 381 8.23 25.41 -5.43
C LYS A 381 9.73 25.61 -5.24
N ARG A 382 10.40 24.61 -4.65
CA ARG A 382 11.86 24.62 -4.37
C ARG A 382 12.44 23.27 -4.71
N VAL A 383 13.53 23.27 -5.49
CA VAL A 383 14.29 22.07 -5.85
C VAL A 383 15.71 22.22 -5.29
N ILE A 384 16.17 21.22 -4.54
CA ILE A 384 17.48 21.21 -3.88
C ILE A 384 18.21 19.93 -4.31
N PHE A 385 19.35 20.05 -4.95
CA PHE A 385 20.17 18.88 -5.29
C PHE A 385 21.16 18.57 -4.17
N TRP A 386 21.40 17.29 -3.94
CA TRP A 386 22.34 16.81 -2.91
C TRP A 386 23.73 17.42 -2.99
N ASN A 387 24.19 17.80 -4.19
CA ASN A 387 25.51 18.39 -4.43
C ASN A 387 25.53 19.93 -4.35
N GLU A 388 24.38 20.58 -4.19
CA GLU A 388 24.24 22.04 -4.08
C GLU A 388 24.12 22.51 -2.62
N THR A 389 23.74 21.63 -1.71
CA THR A 389 23.65 21.91 -0.28
C THR A 389 25.05 21.98 0.33
N GLY A 390 25.74 23.08 0.19
CA GLY A 390 27.12 23.22 0.69
C GLY A 390 27.71 24.60 0.48
N GLY A 391 26.98 25.65 0.87
CA GLY A 391 27.51 26.99 0.72
C GLY A 391 26.53 28.11 1.02
N SER A 392 26.05 28.20 2.24
CA SER A 392 25.62 29.49 2.81
C SER A 392 25.78 29.41 4.33
N HIS A 393 26.95 29.76 4.81
CA HIS A 393 27.13 30.25 6.16
C HIS A 393 26.80 31.74 6.19
#